data_5a964b95cfccf1f46ef3d3cb8d47ac62
#
_entry.id   5a964b95cfccf1f46ef3d3cb8d47ac62
#
_cell.length_a   1.000
_cell.length_b   1.000
_cell.length_c   1.000
_cell.angle_alpha   90.00
_cell.angle_beta   90.00
_cell.angle_gamma   90.00
#
_symmetry.space_group_name_H-M   'P 1'
#
loop_
_entity.id
_entity.type
_entity.pdbx_description
1 polymer ?
#
loop_
_entity_poly.entity_id
_entity_poly.type
_entity_poly.pdbx_seq_one_letter_code
_entity_poly.pdbx_strand_id
1 'polypeptide(L)'
;MKSFRFSILDIGLFIISIIFTACAREEDIPVKADFKIEVVNNDYSAPVVVKIINKSSGADTYEWSFKGANRTSSTEINPKPITYSESGIYKIKLNASNRDRNTDSKEIEIRVDPAIRVDFDWQREGSDIAPVKLKMNNKSIGATSYIWTFENGSPVTSIEQNPTVIFTTEGNHKIKLTASNGRESHSIEKEVNVKPAMIVDFDWLVDFVNSDYQAPVTVNFQNKSINAVSYVWNVSGAASLQSTETNPSFVLPVAGDYTISLKATNDKETKIIQKQIKVFANKNLLNFKNIKLGISTAHSSIGSFFSSQLGKVLTKNEVTASNGAKIDFAFFGLDNRFTYNQIVSPNEVQNTAFLPIPNAISTKIINSQELVGVQLNSSSFDAIEHGNAFNSLNIVESNRGKTPFTRQDTPRIILFQTQDGRKGAIKIKQFVSQGKESYILTDIKVQKKP
;
A
#
# COMPACT_ATOMS: atom_id res chain seq x y z
N MET A 1 43.26 80.81 -110.16
CA MET A 1 44.10 81.71 -109.35
C MET A 1 43.20 82.73 -108.67
N LYS A 2 42.59 82.51 -107.60
CA LYS A 2 41.99 83.49 -106.72
C LYS A 2 41.99 82.95 -105.33
N SER A 3 42.72 83.61 -104.44
CA SER A 3 42.81 83.32 -103.05
C SER A 3 41.50 83.74 -102.33
N PHE A 4 41.01 82.95 -101.45
CA PHE A 4 39.96 83.41 -100.50
C PHE A 4 40.57 83.31 -99.08
N ARG A 5 40.58 84.49 -98.46
CA ARG A 5 40.97 84.67 -97.04
C ARG A 5 39.69 84.46 -96.22
N PHE A 6 39.70 83.57 -95.29
CA PHE A 6 38.68 83.51 -94.25
C PHE A 6 39.14 84.25 -92.99
N SER A 7 38.26 85.08 -92.48
CA SER A 7 38.50 85.91 -91.33
C SER A 7 38.36 85.20 -89.98
N ILE A 8 39.24 85.47 -89.06
CA ILE A 8 39.38 84.92 -87.69
C ILE A 8 38.19 85.25 -86.80
N LEU A 9 37.19 86.00 -87.26
CA LEU A 9 36.08 86.53 -86.41
C LEU A 9 34.86 85.57 -86.25
N ASP A 10 34.69 84.54 -87.09
CA ASP A 10 33.52 83.59 -87.08
C ASP A 10 33.69 82.35 -86.20
N ILE A 11 34.91 82.10 -85.72
CA ILE A 11 35.19 80.92 -84.80
C ILE A 11 34.94 81.29 -83.31
N GLY A 12 34.98 82.59 -82.99
CA GLY A 12 34.75 83.02 -81.59
C GLY A 12 33.30 82.96 -81.09
N LEU A 13 32.31 82.96 -81.99
CA LEU A 13 30.88 82.96 -81.58
C LEU A 13 30.23 81.57 -81.46
N PHE A 14 30.86 80.52 -81.97
CA PHE A 14 30.29 79.14 -81.86
C PHE A 14 30.80 78.42 -80.60
N ILE A 15 31.93 78.86 -79.99
CA ILE A 15 32.44 78.21 -78.75
C ILE A 15 31.78 78.75 -77.48
N ILE A 16 31.16 79.95 -77.49
CA ILE A 16 30.46 80.55 -76.31
C ILE A 16 29.03 79.93 -76.16
N SER A 17 28.43 79.32 -77.19
CA SER A 17 27.07 78.76 -77.12
C SER A 17 26.96 77.32 -76.58
N ILE A 18 28.07 76.63 -76.24
CA ILE A 18 28.10 75.24 -75.76
C ILE A 18 28.35 75.18 -74.23
N ILE A 19 28.61 76.26 -73.54
CA ILE A 19 28.93 76.25 -72.08
C ILE A 19 27.66 76.49 -71.19
N PHE A 20 26.47 76.62 -71.73
CA PHE A 20 25.25 76.91 -70.93
C PHE A 20 24.21 75.81 -70.85
N THR A 21 24.52 74.53 -71.12
CA THR A 21 23.50 73.43 -71.01
C THR A 21 23.98 72.24 -70.20
N ALA A 22 24.76 72.45 -69.16
CA ALA A 22 25.00 71.34 -68.20
C ALA A 22 24.64 71.78 -66.77
N CYS A 23 23.36 72.27 -66.63
CA CYS A 23 22.71 72.18 -65.36
C CYS A 23 22.09 70.80 -65.25
N ALA A 24 22.85 69.83 -64.83
CA ALA A 24 22.28 68.62 -64.36
C ALA A 24 21.34 68.93 -63.19
N ARG A 25 20.04 68.81 -63.40
CA ARG A 25 19.07 68.88 -62.35
C ARG A 25 19.45 67.76 -61.42
N GLU A 26 20.05 68.05 -60.25
CA GLU A 26 20.28 67.12 -59.19
C GLU A 26 18.87 66.62 -58.76
N GLU A 27 18.55 65.34 -59.09
CA GLU A 27 17.31 64.76 -58.60
C GLU A 27 17.43 64.64 -57.09
N ASP A 28 16.53 65.35 -56.42
CA ASP A 28 16.38 65.33 -54.97
C ASP A 28 16.00 63.91 -54.55
N ILE A 29 16.92 63.14 -53.94
CA ILE A 29 16.67 61.77 -53.46
C ILE A 29 15.91 61.85 -52.13
N PRO A 30 14.62 61.38 -52.12
CA PRO A 30 13.86 61.42 -50.91
C PRO A 30 14.45 60.43 -49.87
N VAL A 31 14.62 60.85 -48.62
CA VAL A 31 14.99 59.97 -47.51
C VAL A 31 13.73 59.26 -47.02
N LYS A 32 13.84 57.93 -46.85
CA LYS A 32 12.84 57.10 -46.21
C LYS A 32 13.51 56.35 -45.05
N ALA A 33 13.18 56.72 -43.82
CA ALA A 33 13.60 56.03 -42.63
C ALA A 33 12.76 54.76 -42.46
N ASP A 34 13.40 53.59 -42.44
CA ASP A 34 12.74 52.30 -42.18
C ASP A 34 13.69 51.34 -41.46
N PHE A 35 13.15 50.55 -40.53
CA PHE A 35 13.89 49.52 -39.86
C PHE A 35 12.95 48.47 -39.28
N LYS A 36 13.50 47.28 -38.99
CA LYS A 36 12.85 46.20 -38.25
C LYS A 36 13.64 45.90 -36.97
N ILE A 37 12.94 45.41 -35.99
CA ILE A 37 13.54 44.85 -34.78
C ILE A 37 13.31 43.33 -34.72
N GLU A 38 14.26 42.59 -34.22
CA GLU A 38 14.18 41.18 -33.92
C GLU A 38 14.62 40.94 -32.46
N VAL A 39 13.74 40.39 -31.65
CA VAL A 39 14.07 39.97 -30.28
C VAL A 39 14.78 38.65 -30.32
N VAL A 40 15.97 38.61 -29.73
CA VAL A 40 16.78 37.37 -29.71
C VAL A 40 16.04 36.26 -28.96
N ASN A 41 15.98 35.09 -29.56
CA ASN A 41 15.26 33.89 -29.06
C ASN A 41 13.75 34.13 -28.86
N ASN A 42 13.20 35.23 -29.37
CA ASN A 42 11.81 35.64 -29.12
C ASN A 42 11.47 35.77 -27.62
N ASP A 43 12.50 36.05 -26.78
CA ASP A 43 12.39 36.21 -25.34
C ASP A 43 12.19 37.70 -24.99
N TYR A 44 10.98 38.06 -24.55
CA TYR A 44 10.57 39.41 -24.20
C TYR A 44 10.70 39.71 -22.70
N SER A 45 11.26 38.78 -21.91
CA SER A 45 11.48 39.01 -20.48
C SER A 45 12.83 39.66 -20.22
N ALA A 46 12.84 40.65 -19.33
CA ALA A 46 14.08 41.36 -18.97
C ALA A 46 15.16 40.37 -18.43
N PRO A 47 16.39 40.44 -18.94
CA PRO A 47 16.96 41.35 -19.93
C PRO A 47 16.66 40.94 -21.38
N VAL A 48 16.07 41.88 -22.18
CA VAL A 48 15.71 41.62 -23.59
C VAL A 48 16.80 42.14 -24.51
N VAL A 49 17.29 41.26 -25.41
CA VAL A 49 18.27 41.63 -26.43
C VAL A 49 17.58 41.86 -27.77
N VAL A 50 17.75 43.05 -28.32
CA VAL A 50 17.12 43.46 -29.59
C VAL A 50 18.15 43.70 -30.66
N LYS A 51 18.02 42.99 -31.80
CA LYS A 51 18.72 43.29 -33.03
C LYS A 51 17.94 44.30 -33.86
N ILE A 52 18.65 45.25 -34.42
CA ILE A 52 18.08 46.30 -35.28
C ILE A 52 18.59 46.07 -36.70
N ILE A 53 17.67 46.05 -37.66
CA ILE A 53 17.95 45.84 -39.07
C ILE A 53 17.48 47.07 -39.81
N ASN A 54 18.43 47.90 -40.25
CA ASN A 54 18.15 49.07 -41.04
C ASN A 54 17.61 48.69 -42.44
N LYS A 55 16.53 49.37 -42.85
CA LYS A 55 15.85 49.21 -44.14
C LYS A 55 15.69 50.54 -44.85
N SER A 56 16.29 51.63 -44.32
CA SER A 56 16.21 53.00 -44.89
C SER A 56 16.78 53.07 -46.27
N SER A 57 16.29 54.03 -47.06
CA SER A 57 16.79 54.35 -48.39
C SER A 57 16.96 55.88 -48.54
N GLY A 58 17.89 56.31 -49.43
CA GLY A 58 18.14 57.71 -49.70
C GLY A 58 18.86 58.48 -48.60
N ALA A 59 19.34 57.82 -47.53
CA ALA A 59 20.02 58.48 -46.40
C ALA A 59 21.50 58.20 -46.39
N ASP A 60 22.33 59.18 -46.02
CA ASP A 60 23.77 59.13 -45.82
C ASP A 60 24.16 59.08 -44.33
N THR A 61 23.28 59.59 -43.47
CA THR A 61 23.53 59.68 -42.02
C THR A 61 22.34 59.16 -41.21
N TYR A 62 22.66 58.53 -40.10
CA TYR A 62 21.70 57.85 -39.22
C TYR A 62 21.94 58.30 -37.77
N GLU A 63 20.84 58.64 -37.08
CA GLU A 63 20.86 58.94 -35.65
C GLU A 63 19.82 58.05 -34.95
N TRP A 64 20.30 57.07 -34.22
CA TRP A 64 19.46 56.17 -33.46
C TRP A 64 19.36 56.61 -32.02
N SER A 65 18.19 56.47 -31.46
CA SER A 65 17.91 56.67 -30.02
C SER A 65 17.30 55.40 -29.44
N PHE A 66 17.92 54.91 -28.34
CA PHE A 66 17.55 53.66 -27.61
C PHE A 66 17.37 54.00 -26.12
N LYS A 67 16.55 54.94 -25.80
CA LYS A 67 16.38 55.40 -24.41
C LYS A 67 16.01 54.19 -23.50
N GLY A 68 16.78 53.99 -22.42
CA GLY A 68 16.61 52.92 -21.46
C GLY A 68 17.35 51.60 -21.77
N ALA A 69 18.01 51.49 -22.92
CA ALA A 69 18.89 50.38 -23.23
C ALA A 69 20.30 50.55 -22.63
N ASN A 70 21.09 49.46 -22.63
CA ASN A 70 22.51 49.44 -22.23
C ASN A 70 23.37 50.41 -23.04
N ARG A 71 22.88 50.89 -24.18
CA ARG A 71 23.42 51.93 -25.02
C ARG A 71 22.25 52.81 -25.45
N THR A 72 22.37 54.14 -25.31
CA THR A 72 21.26 55.08 -25.51
C THR A 72 21.17 55.65 -26.92
N SER A 73 22.25 55.57 -27.74
CA SER A 73 22.28 56.10 -29.09
C SER A 73 23.31 55.36 -29.98
N SER A 74 23.22 55.56 -31.31
CA SER A 74 24.20 55.11 -32.30
C SER A 74 24.07 56.00 -33.54
N THR A 75 25.19 56.09 -34.31
CA THR A 75 25.24 56.69 -35.65
C THR A 75 25.60 55.65 -36.71
N GLU A 76 25.77 54.40 -36.32
CA GLU A 76 26.07 53.28 -37.20
C GLU A 76 24.92 53.02 -38.17
N ILE A 77 25.18 52.70 -39.44
CA ILE A 77 24.14 52.29 -40.39
C ILE A 77 23.36 51.07 -39.91
N ASN A 78 24.07 50.11 -39.29
CA ASN A 78 23.51 48.93 -38.66
C ASN A 78 24.02 48.87 -37.21
N PRO A 79 23.26 49.33 -36.24
CA PRO A 79 23.66 49.32 -34.83
C PRO A 79 23.88 47.90 -34.30
N LYS A 80 24.85 47.75 -33.42
CA LYS A 80 25.01 46.49 -32.68
C LYS A 80 23.75 46.22 -31.82
N PRO A 81 23.43 44.99 -31.49
CA PRO A 81 22.31 44.67 -30.61
C PRO A 81 22.31 45.46 -29.33
N ILE A 82 21.14 45.87 -28.87
CA ILE A 82 20.91 46.59 -27.62
C ILE A 82 20.21 45.72 -26.61
N THR A 83 20.37 46.01 -25.31
CA THR A 83 19.75 45.23 -24.22
C THR A 83 18.94 46.18 -23.32
N TYR A 84 17.69 45.82 -23.09
CA TYR A 84 16.84 46.44 -22.05
C TYR A 84 16.86 45.52 -20.82
N SER A 85 17.43 45.98 -19.72
CA SER A 85 17.59 45.21 -18.50
C SER A 85 16.38 45.28 -17.55
N GLU A 86 15.53 46.27 -17.70
CA GLU A 86 14.35 46.53 -16.88
C GLU A 86 13.07 46.29 -17.68
N SER A 87 12.01 45.88 -17.02
CA SER A 87 10.67 45.77 -17.63
C SER A 87 10.10 47.19 -17.90
N GLY A 88 9.37 47.32 -19.00
CA GLY A 88 8.79 48.58 -19.38
C GLY A 88 8.42 48.69 -20.85
N ILE A 89 7.97 49.84 -21.28
CA ILE A 89 7.69 50.15 -22.69
C ILE A 89 8.77 51.09 -23.16
N TYR A 90 9.49 50.70 -24.19
CA TYR A 90 10.60 51.45 -24.73
C TYR A 90 10.39 51.79 -26.19
N LYS A 91 10.96 52.94 -26.62
CA LYS A 91 10.88 53.43 -27.99
C LYS A 91 12.26 53.39 -28.62
N ILE A 92 12.35 52.79 -29.79
CA ILE A 92 13.53 52.79 -30.64
C ILE A 92 13.22 53.76 -31.79
N LYS A 93 14.02 54.84 -31.91
CA LYS A 93 13.81 55.89 -32.92
C LYS A 93 15.03 55.98 -33.83
N LEU A 94 14.77 56.10 -35.12
CA LEU A 94 15.72 56.45 -36.16
C LEU A 94 15.35 57.81 -36.72
N ASN A 95 16.33 58.72 -36.81
CA ASN A 95 16.32 59.88 -37.71
C ASN A 95 17.35 59.59 -38.81
N ALA A 96 16.94 59.69 -40.04
CA ALA A 96 17.80 59.47 -41.20
C ALA A 96 17.85 60.74 -42.04
N SER A 97 19.03 61.14 -42.56
CA SER A 97 19.17 62.35 -43.37
C SER A 97 20.19 62.12 -44.48
N ASN A 98 20.11 62.94 -45.55
CA ASN A 98 21.07 62.96 -46.63
C ASN A 98 21.77 64.34 -46.72
N ARG A 99 22.73 64.46 -47.65
CA ARG A 99 23.49 65.71 -47.91
C ARG A 99 22.62 66.81 -48.40
N ASP A 100 21.46 66.56 -49.02
CA ASP A 100 20.51 67.55 -49.54
C ASP A 100 19.59 68.05 -48.42
N ARG A 101 19.85 67.68 -47.17
CA ARG A 101 19.11 68.03 -45.96
C ARG A 101 17.67 67.43 -45.86
N ASN A 102 17.37 66.47 -46.72
CA ASN A 102 16.16 65.71 -46.58
C ASN A 102 16.25 64.78 -45.33
N THR A 103 15.20 64.80 -44.55
CA THR A 103 15.14 64.03 -43.31
C THR A 103 13.87 63.21 -43.23
N ASP A 104 13.95 62.03 -42.64
CA ASP A 104 12.76 61.22 -42.25
C ASP A 104 13.04 60.54 -40.94
N SER A 105 11.98 60.12 -40.22
CA SER A 105 12.13 59.41 -38.95
C SER A 105 11.13 58.31 -38.80
N LYS A 106 11.57 57.21 -38.16
CA LYS A 106 10.71 56.09 -37.78
C LYS A 106 10.91 55.73 -36.31
N GLU A 107 9.82 55.39 -35.64
CA GLU A 107 9.83 54.91 -34.27
C GLU A 107 9.11 53.53 -34.19
N ILE A 108 9.68 52.64 -33.41
CA ILE A 108 9.05 51.34 -33.06
C ILE A 108 9.04 51.24 -31.53
N GLU A 109 7.89 50.87 -30.97
CA GLU A 109 7.72 50.57 -29.58
C GLU A 109 7.96 49.09 -29.28
N ILE A 110 8.70 48.81 -28.22
CA ILE A 110 8.90 47.45 -27.70
C ILE A 110 8.48 47.40 -26.23
N ARG A 111 7.65 46.43 -25.89
CA ARG A 111 7.31 46.09 -24.51
C ARG A 111 8.24 44.98 -24.00
N VAL A 112 8.92 45.29 -22.91
CA VAL A 112 9.76 44.35 -22.13
C VAL A 112 8.97 43.92 -20.90
N ASP A 113 8.76 42.62 -20.77
CA ASP A 113 8.04 42.06 -19.64
C ASP A 113 8.99 41.79 -18.46
N PRO A 114 8.50 41.77 -17.21
CA PRO A 114 9.32 41.38 -16.08
C PRO A 114 9.73 39.90 -16.20
N ALA A 115 10.94 39.58 -15.77
CA ALA A 115 11.41 38.19 -15.73
C ALA A 115 10.51 37.34 -14.86
N ILE A 116 10.09 36.17 -15.40
CA ILE A 116 9.30 35.22 -14.63
C ILE A 116 10.21 34.41 -13.70
N ARG A 117 9.92 34.51 -12.39
CA ARG A 117 10.53 33.67 -11.36
C ARG A 117 9.43 32.91 -10.67
N VAL A 118 9.40 31.59 -10.87
CA VAL A 118 8.38 30.71 -10.30
C VAL A 118 8.86 30.20 -8.96
N ASP A 119 8.07 30.39 -7.92
CA ASP A 119 8.27 29.79 -6.60
C ASP A 119 6.95 29.70 -5.85
N PHE A 120 6.87 28.74 -4.92
CA PHE A 120 5.74 28.55 -4.02
C PHE A 120 6.16 27.81 -2.76
N ASP A 121 5.35 27.94 -1.71
CA ASP A 121 5.31 27.03 -0.57
C ASP A 121 3.85 26.70 -0.23
N TRP A 122 3.63 26.05 0.89
CA TRP A 122 2.29 25.74 1.38
C TRP A 122 2.22 25.78 2.89
N GLN A 123 1.03 26.03 3.38
CA GLN A 123 0.66 25.84 4.77
C GLN A 123 -0.20 24.59 4.89
N ARG A 124 0.18 23.68 5.81
CA ARG A 124 -0.62 22.50 6.13
C ARG A 124 -1.69 22.87 7.15
N GLU A 125 -2.94 22.44 6.90
CA GLU A 125 -4.03 22.54 7.85
C GLU A 125 -4.21 21.18 8.55
N GLY A 126 -3.83 21.08 9.82
CA GLY A 126 -3.95 19.87 10.63
C GLY A 126 -2.75 18.90 10.53
N SER A 127 -3.06 17.61 10.47
CA SER A 127 -2.11 16.49 10.51
C SER A 127 -1.34 16.30 9.20
N ASP A 128 -0.22 15.59 9.24
CA ASP A 128 0.52 15.08 8.08
C ASP A 128 0.08 13.66 7.65
N ILE A 129 -0.99 13.14 8.27
CA ILE A 129 -1.62 11.86 7.96
C ILE A 129 -2.80 12.08 7.01
N ALA A 130 -2.98 11.19 6.04
CA ALA A 130 -4.10 11.26 5.10
C ALA A 130 -5.47 11.26 5.81
N PRO A 131 -6.42 12.14 5.40
CA PRO A 131 -6.33 13.15 4.36
C PRO A 131 -5.58 14.42 4.80
N VAL A 132 -4.62 14.90 3.99
CA VAL A 132 -3.84 16.12 4.25
C VAL A 132 -4.38 17.27 3.41
N LYS A 133 -4.70 18.39 4.07
CA LYS A 133 -5.15 19.61 3.42
C LYS A 133 -4.02 20.64 3.40
N LEU A 134 -3.68 21.14 2.20
CA LEU A 134 -2.65 22.16 1.99
C LEU A 134 -3.26 23.39 1.35
N LYS A 135 -2.93 24.56 1.89
CA LYS A 135 -3.19 25.84 1.29
C LYS A 135 -1.91 26.32 0.60
N MET A 136 -1.95 26.44 -0.73
CA MET A 136 -0.82 26.90 -1.53
C MET A 136 -0.58 28.38 -1.32
N ASN A 137 0.68 28.76 -1.32
CA ASN A 137 1.13 30.16 -1.25
C ASN A 137 2.07 30.40 -2.44
N ASN A 138 1.55 31.06 -3.47
CA ASN A 138 2.29 31.42 -4.67
C ASN A 138 3.23 32.60 -4.39
N LYS A 139 4.51 32.40 -4.63
CA LYS A 139 5.59 33.43 -4.49
C LYS A 139 6.17 33.83 -5.82
N SER A 140 5.55 33.45 -6.92
CA SER A 140 6.03 33.79 -8.26
C SER A 140 5.92 35.28 -8.53
N ILE A 141 6.90 35.83 -9.26
CA ILE A 141 6.93 37.22 -9.74
C ILE A 141 7.02 37.21 -11.27
N GLY A 142 6.58 38.34 -11.89
CA GLY A 142 6.63 38.50 -13.35
C GLY A 142 5.54 37.78 -14.14
N ALA A 143 4.72 36.96 -13.50
CA ALA A 143 3.64 36.21 -14.13
C ALA A 143 2.27 36.84 -13.89
N THR A 144 1.34 36.64 -14.83
CA THR A 144 -0.05 37.15 -14.77
C THR A 144 -1.09 36.02 -14.71
N SER A 145 -0.66 34.76 -14.95
CA SER A 145 -1.54 33.56 -14.91
C SER A 145 -0.79 32.38 -14.34
N TYR A 146 -1.56 31.44 -13.77
CA TYR A 146 -1.05 30.31 -13.03
C TYR A 146 -1.82 29.05 -13.38
N ILE A 147 -1.11 27.91 -13.46
CA ILE A 147 -1.69 26.56 -13.57
C ILE A 147 -0.99 25.68 -12.56
N TRP A 148 -1.77 25.20 -11.61
CA TRP A 148 -1.33 24.19 -10.65
C TRP A 148 -1.71 22.81 -11.13
N THR A 149 -0.85 21.83 -10.87
CA THR A 149 -1.13 20.41 -11.05
C THR A 149 -0.73 19.69 -9.77
N PHE A 150 -1.66 18.88 -9.24
CA PHE A 150 -1.50 18.14 -8.00
C PHE A 150 -1.63 16.64 -8.30
N GLU A 151 -0.54 15.91 -8.23
CA GLU A 151 -0.54 14.45 -8.45
C GLU A 151 -1.36 13.76 -7.36
N ASN A 152 -2.45 13.08 -7.75
CA ASN A 152 -3.41 12.45 -6.83
C ASN A 152 -4.05 13.40 -5.80
N GLY A 153 -4.06 14.70 -6.07
CA GLY A 153 -4.71 15.71 -5.24
C GLY A 153 -6.15 15.98 -5.68
N SER A 154 -6.93 16.57 -4.81
CA SER A 154 -8.28 17.06 -5.09
C SER A 154 -8.37 18.56 -4.72
N PRO A 155 -8.56 19.47 -5.73
CA PRO A 155 -8.63 19.20 -7.16
C PRO A 155 -7.30 18.72 -7.76
N VAL A 156 -7.32 18.06 -8.93
CA VAL A 156 -6.11 17.65 -9.66
C VAL A 156 -5.39 18.85 -10.28
N THR A 157 -6.14 19.88 -10.68
CA THR A 157 -5.61 21.13 -11.25
C THR A 157 -6.34 22.34 -10.69
N SER A 158 -5.68 23.52 -10.70
CA SER A 158 -6.29 24.79 -10.36
C SER A 158 -5.63 25.94 -11.14
N ILE A 159 -6.39 26.99 -11.40
CA ILE A 159 -5.91 28.25 -11.99
C ILE A 159 -5.92 29.40 -10.98
N GLU A 160 -6.32 29.15 -9.76
CA GLU A 160 -6.30 30.13 -8.69
C GLU A 160 -4.86 30.53 -8.31
N GLN A 161 -4.66 31.73 -7.85
CA GLN A 161 -3.34 32.18 -7.41
C GLN A 161 -2.85 31.37 -6.21
N ASN A 162 -3.72 31.10 -5.24
CA ASN A 162 -3.40 30.38 -4.00
C ASN A 162 -4.47 29.32 -3.71
N PRO A 163 -4.48 28.19 -4.45
CA PRO A 163 -5.49 27.15 -4.27
C PRO A 163 -5.31 26.37 -2.99
N THR A 164 -6.35 25.65 -2.64
CA THR A 164 -6.31 24.61 -1.60
C THR A 164 -6.40 23.23 -2.27
N VAL A 165 -5.61 22.27 -1.80
CA VAL A 165 -5.62 20.88 -2.29
C VAL A 165 -5.71 19.92 -1.12
N ILE A 166 -6.37 18.78 -1.33
CA ILE A 166 -6.47 17.68 -0.37
C ILE A 166 -5.85 16.43 -0.99
N PHE A 167 -4.92 15.80 -0.27
CA PHE A 167 -4.35 14.50 -0.62
C PHE A 167 -4.95 13.44 0.30
N THR A 168 -5.66 12.47 -0.28
CA THR A 168 -6.38 11.41 0.46
C THR A 168 -5.59 10.12 0.57
N THR A 169 -4.51 9.97 -0.19
CA THR A 169 -3.63 8.79 -0.20
C THR A 169 -2.28 9.12 0.44
N GLU A 170 -1.67 8.11 1.03
CA GLU A 170 -0.32 8.19 1.57
C GLU A 170 0.75 8.18 0.48
N GLY A 171 1.95 8.63 0.81
CA GLY A 171 3.12 8.64 -0.07
C GLY A 171 3.58 10.03 -0.46
N ASN A 172 4.49 10.08 -1.43
CA ASN A 172 4.97 11.33 -2.00
C ASN A 172 4.05 11.77 -3.15
N HIS A 173 3.66 13.05 -3.12
CA HIS A 173 2.82 13.66 -4.15
C HIS A 173 3.54 14.86 -4.73
N LYS A 174 3.54 14.98 -6.05
CA LYS A 174 4.14 16.09 -6.77
C LYS A 174 3.16 17.24 -6.91
N ILE A 175 3.67 18.43 -6.66
CA ILE A 175 2.95 19.70 -6.82
C ILE A 175 3.73 20.51 -7.84
N LYS A 176 3.10 20.80 -8.99
CA LYS A 176 3.70 21.61 -10.05
C LYS A 176 2.96 22.92 -10.19
N LEU A 177 3.71 24.01 -10.22
CA LEU A 177 3.22 25.33 -10.59
C LEU A 177 3.82 25.74 -11.92
N THR A 178 2.99 26.08 -12.89
CA THR A 178 3.35 26.75 -14.13
C THR A 178 2.82 28.16 -14.07
N ALA A 179 3.70 29.14 -14.26
CA ALA A 179 3.38 30.57 -14.25
C ALA A 179 3.70 31.18 -15.61
N SER A 180 2.83 32.04 -16.15
CA SER A 180 2.97 32.66 -17.46
C SER A 180 2.64 34.15 -17.43
N ASN A 181 3.32 34.92 -18.29
CA ASN A 181 3.00 36.35 -18.57
C ASN A 181 2.23 36.52 -19.90
N GLY A 182 1.82 35.41 -20.54
CA GLY A 182 1.11 35.39 -21.83
C GLY A 182 2.01 35.24 -23.04
N ARG A 183 3.33 35.42 -22.91
CA ARG A 183 4.33 35.18 -23.98
C ARG A 183 5.23 33.99 -23.72
N GLU A 184 5.60 33.83 -22.47
CA GLU A 184 6.41 32.70 -22.00
C GLU A 184 5.83 32.11 -20.73
N SER A 185 6.28 30.91 -20.39
CA SER A 185 5.89 30.22 -19.18
C SER A 185 7.07 29.45 -18.60
N HIS A 186 7.13 29.42 -17.28
CA HIS A 186 8.10 28.65 -16.51
C HIS A 186 7.38 27.80 -15.49
N SER A 187 8.00 26.70 -15.07
CA SER A 187 7.40 25.81 -14.07
C SER A 187 8.42 25.35 -13.05
N ILE A 188 7.94 25.06 -11.84
CA ILE A 188 8.67 24.41 -10.77
C ILE A 188 7.84 23.27 -10.21
N GLU A 189 8.50 22.22 -9.73
CA GLU A 189 7.88 21.07 -9.08
C GLU A 189 8.48 20.90 -7.68
N LYS A 190 7.62 20.61 -6.69
CA LYS A 190 8.03 20.26 -5.32
C LYS A 190 7.22 19.04 -4.88
N GLU A 191 7.75 18.29 -3.92
CA GLU A 191 7.09 17.12 -3.38
C GLU A 191 6.61 17.36 -1.95
N VAL A 192 5.45 16.79 -1.61
CA VAL A 192 4.94 16.70 -0.26
C VAL A 192 4.79 15.24 0.13
N ASN A 193 5.25 14.87 1.31
CA ASN A 193 5.04 13.54 1.88
C ASN A 193 3.79 13.54 2.76
N VAL A 194 2.87 12.62 2.47
CA VAL A 194 1.66 12.31 3.24
C VAL A 194 1.87 11.00 3.97
N LYS A 195 1.79 11.01 5.29
CA LYS A 195 1.99 9.83 6.11
C LYS A 195 0.78 8.90 6.07
N PRO A 196 0.99 7.59 6.19
CA PRO A 196 -0.09 6.63 6.28
C PRO A 196 -0.90 6.79 7.56
N ALA A 197 -2.21 6.55 7.47
CA ALA A 197 -3.09 6.51 8.62
C ALA A 197 -2.83 5.25 9.48
N MET A 198 -2.96 5.37 10.81
CA MET A 198 -2.94 4.22 11.68
C MET A 198 -4.23 3.41 11.52
N ILE A 199 -4.09 2.11 11.27
CA ILE A 199 -5.19 1.14 11.28
C ILE A 199 -5.06 0.31 12.56
N VAL A 200 -6.15 0.14 13.30
CA VAL A 200 -6.17 -0.70 14.50
C VAL A 200 -7.11 -1.86 14.25
N ASP A 201 -6.57 -3.06 14.34
CA ASP A 201 -7.33 -4.31 14.25
C ASP A 201 -6.62 -5.44 15.00
N PHE A 202 -7.36 -6.46 15.38
CA PHE A 202 -6.84 -7.67 15.97
C PHE A 202 -7.75 -8.85 15.71
N ASP A 203 -7.18 -10.05 15.84
CA ASP A 203 -7.90 -11.31 15.87
C ASP A 203 -7.40 -12.14 17.04
N TRP A 204 -7.91 -13.35 17.19
CA TRP A 204 -7.42 -14.31 18.18
C TRP A 204 -7.53 -15.74 17.70
N LEU A 205 -6.71 -16.58 18.31
CA LEU A 205 -6.71 -18.04 18.14
C LEU A 205 -6.95 -18.70 19.49
N VAL A 206 -7.61 -19.83 19.45
CA VAL A 206 -7.74 -20.76 20.57
C VAL A 206 -7.26 -22.13 20.13
N ASP A 207 -6.66 -22.89 21.05
CA ASP A 207 -6.33 -24.28 20.79
C ASP A 207 -7.61 -25.10 20.58
N PHE A 208 -7.50 -26.23 19.90
CA PHE A 208 -8.65 -27.10 19.62
C PHE A 208 -9.46 -27.41 20.89
N VAL A 209 -8.79 -27.71 22.01
CA VAL A 209 -9.44 -28.04 23.31
C VAL A 209 -10.27 -26.87 23.86
N ASN A 210 -9.95 -25.64 23.48
CA ASN A 210 -10.64 -24.42 23.87
C ASN A 210 -11.60 -23.89 22.79
N SER A 211 -11.73 -24.60 21.65
CA SER A 211 -12.54 -24.15 20.50
C SER A 211 -14.03 -24.04 20.77
N ASP A 212 -14.51 -24.65 21.86
CA ASP A 212 -15.88 -24.54 22.35
C ASP A 212 -16.08 -23.39 23.34
N TYR A 213 -15.02 -22.60 23.61
CA TYR A 213 -15.04 -21.45 24.50
C TYR A 213 -15.60 -21.74 25.91
N GLN A 214 -15.38 -22.93 26.45
CA GLN A 214 -15.77 -23.22 27.83
C GLN A 214 -14.69 -22.77 28.82
N ALA A 215 -15.11 -22.13 29.92
CA ALA A 215 -14.22 -21.64 30.97
C ALA A 215 -13.43 -22.79 31.68
N PRO A 216 -12.17 -22.59 32.05
CA PRO A 216 -11.29 -21.50 31.64
C PRO A 216 -10.83 -21.71 30.19
N VAL A 217 -10.84 -20.65 29.38
CA VAL A 217 -10.36 -20.69 28.00
C VAL A 217 -9.14 -19.81 27.80
N THR A 218 -8.07 -20.36 27.21
CA THR A 218 -6.90 -19.60 26.82
C THR A 218 -7.09 -19.04 25.42
N VAL A 219 -6.95 -17.72 25.27
CA VAL A 219 -7.12 -17.00 24.01
C VAL A 219 -5.79 -16.28 23.69
N ASN A 220 -5.25 -16.56 22.52
CA ASN A 220 -4.01 -15.97 22.01
C ASN A 220 -4.37 -14.85 21.02
N PHE A 221 -4.18 -13.60 21.42
CA PHE A 221 -4.50 -12.45 20.58
C PHE A 221 -3.41 -12.19 19.55
N GLN A 222 -3.84 -11.79 18.36
CA GLN A 222 -3.00 -11.42 17.23
C GLN A 222 -3.29 -9.98 16.84
N ASN A 223 -2.34 -9.10 17.09
CA ASN A 223 -2.41 -7.72 16.68
C ASN A 223 -2.21 -7.61 15.16
N LYS A 224 -3.15 -6.95 14.49
CA LYS A 224 -3.12 -6.67 13.04
C LYS A 224 -3.04 -5.16 12.77
N SER A 225 -2.75 -4.37 13.79
CA SER A 225 -2.64 -2.92 13.65
C SER A 225 -1.42 -2.54 12.80
N ILE A 226 -1.59 -1.47 12.00
CA ILE A 226 -0.58 -0.94 11.09
C ILE A 226 -0.28 0.50 11.52
N ASN A 227 0.99 0.92 11.47
CA ASN A 227 1.47 2.27 11.80
C ASN A 227 1.23 2.69 13.26
N ALA A 228 1.16 1.73 14.18
CA ALA A 228 1.17 1.93 15.62
C ALA A 228 2.51 1.52 16.22
N VAL A 229 2.93 2.15 17.33
CA VAL A 229 4.20 1.89 18.01
C VAL A 229 4.02 1.33 19.43
N SER A 230 2.83 1.48 20.00
CA SER A 230 2.54 0.95 21.34
C SER A 230 1.10 0.47 21.45
N TYR A 231 0.89 -0.48 22.34
CA TYR A 231 -0.37 -1.19 22.52
C TYR A 231 -0.75 -1.30 23.99
N VAL A 232 -2.04 -1.19 24.27
CA VAL A 232 -2.62 -1.51 25.58
C VAL A 232 -3.89 -2.33 25.33
N TRP A 233 -3.85 -3.56 25.83
CA TRP A 233 -4.99 -4.46 25.82
C TRP A 233 -5.72 -4.40 27.16
N ASN A 234 -7.03 -4.31 27.08
CA ASN A 234 -7.91 -4.43 28.24
C ASN A 234 -8.99 -5.48 27.95
N VAL A 235 -9.17 -6.38 28.88
CA VAL A 235 -10.27 -7.34 28.91
C VAL A 235 -11.17 -6.93 30.07
N SER A 236 -12.45 -6.74 29.81
CA SER A 236 -13.48 -6.37 30.80
C SER A 236 -14.72 -7.26 30.64
N GLY A 237 -15.60 -7.25 31.62
CA GLY A 237 -16.79 -8.10 31.70
C GLY A 237 -16.72 -9.07 32.87
N ALA A 238 -16.80 -10.38 32.62
CA ALA A 238 -16.79 -11.41 33.65
C ALA A 238 -15.47 -11.47 34.45
N ALA A 239 -14.36 -10.98 33.87
CA ALA A 239 -13.09 -10.73 34.58
C ALA A 239 -12.38 -9.54 33.95
N SER A 240 -11.39 -8.95 34.65
CA SER A 240 -10.58 -7.83 34.16
C SER A 240 -9.12 -8.24 34.06
N LEU A 241 -8.53 -8.07 32.85
CA LEU A 241 -7.13 -8.39 32.55
C LEU A 241 -6.53 -7.29 31.67
N GLN A 242 -5.22 -7.10 31.75
CA GLN A 242 -4.48 -6.10 30.97
C GLN A 242 -3.14 -6.64 30.47
N SER A 243 -2.67 -6.12 29.34
CA SER A 243 -1.33 -6.37 28.81
C SER A 243 -0.88 -5.21 27.92
N THR A 244 0.45 -5.04 27.81
CA THR A 244 1.10 -4.12 26.85
C THR A 244 1.90 -4.87 25.78
N GLU A 245 1.87 -6.19 25.79
CA GLU A 245 2.51 -7.02 24.77
C GLU A 245 1.85 -6.82 23.41
N THR A 246 2.60 -7.01 22.35
CA THR A 246 2.06 -6.91 20.98
C THR A 246 1.01 -7.97 20.72
N ASN A 247 1.25 -9.21 21.17
CA ASN A 247 0.36 -10.36 20.98
C ASN A 247 0.20 -11.10 22.33
N PRO A 248 -0.66 -10.62 23.22
CA PRO A 248 -0.82 -11.24 24.53
C PRO A 248 -1.64 -12.53 24.47
N SER A 249 -1.45 -13.37 25.49
CA SER A 249 -2.31 -14.51 25.78
C SER A 249 -3.03 -14.27 27.10
N PHE A 250 -4.35 -14.46 27.09
CA PHE A 250 -5.18 -14.34 28.29
C PHE A 250 -5.90 -15.64 28.59
N VAL A 251 -6.01 -15.97 29.85
CA VAL A 251 -6.92 -17.00 30.34
C VAL A 251 -8.22 -16.31 30.80
N LEU A 252 -9.33 -16.62 30.13
CA LEU A 252 -10.66 -16.16 30.52
C LEU A 252 -11.26 -17.17 31.50
N PRO A 253 -11.28 -16.88 32.82
CA PRO A 253 -11.38 -17.91 33.85
C PRO A 253 -12.81 -18.39 34.10
N VAL A 254 -13.83 -17.58 33.84
CA VAL A 254 -15.24 -17.85 34.16
C VAL A 254 -16.14 -17.66 32.95
N ALA A 255 -17.31 -18.30 32.96
CA ALA A 255 -18.32 -18.10 31.93
C ALA A 255 -18.89 -16.68 32.01
N GLY A 256 -19.17 -16.12 30.82
CA GLY A 256 -19.74 -14.77 30.69
C GLY A 256 -19.30 -14.09 29.39
N ASP A 257 -19.75 -12.86 29.25
CA ASP A 257 -19.39 -12.02 28.11
C ASP A 257 -18.16 -11.18 28.45
N TYR A 258 -17.17 -11.16 27.54
CA TYR A 258 -15.96 -10.39 27.65
C TYR A 258 -15.87 -9.38 26.51
N THR A 259 -15.51 -8.15 26.86
CA THR A 259 -15.17 -7.10 25.88
C THR A 259 -13.66 -6.95 25.86
N ILE A 260 -13.07 -7.18 24.69
CA ILE A 260 -11.65 -7.05 24.44
C ILE A 260 -11.42 -5.70 23.77
N SER A 261 -10.62 -4.84 24.35
CA SER A 261 -10.27 -3.52 23.84
C SER A 261 -8.78 -3.47 23.53
N LEU A 262 -8.43 -3.13 22.30
CA LEU A 262 -7.07 -2.79 21.90
C LEU A 262 -6.99 -1.28 21.67
N LYS A 263 -6.18 -0.61 22.50
CA LYS A 263 -5.75 0.76 22.31
C LYS A 263 -4.38 0.73 21.66
N ALA A 264 -4.25 1.32 20.47
CA ALA A 264 -2.99 1.48 19.75
C ALA A 264 -2.64 2.97 19.61
N THR A 265 -1.34 3.30 19.75
CA THR A 265 -0.86 4.68 19.75
C THR A 265 0.41 4.78 18.90
N ASN A 266 0.54 5.88 18.17
CA ASN A 266 1.78 6.35 17.57
C ASN A 266 2.09 7.80 18.03
N ASP A 267 3.07 8.47 17.43
CA ASP A 267 3.48 9.85 17.78
C ASP A 267 2.42 10.91 17.46
N LYS A 268 1.35 10.57 16.73
CA LYS A 268 0.35 11.51 16.22
C LYS A 268 -1.07 11.25 16.70
N GLU A 269 -1.44 9.97 16.84
CA GLU A 269 -2.82 9.60 17.13
C GLU A 269 -2.92 8.38 18.05
N THR A 270 -4.07 8.25 18.68
CA THR A 270 -4.46 7.08 19.46
C THR A 270 -5.81 6.59 18.96
N LYS A 271 -5.94 5.30 18.68
CA LYS A 271 -7.19 4.66 18.28
C LYS A 271 -7.49 3.46 19.14
N ILE A 272 -8.78 3.17 19.30
CA ILE A 272 -9.29 2.05 20.09
C ILE A 272 -10.27 1.25 19.25
N ILE A 273 -10.13 -0.08 19.28
CA ILE A 273 -11.12 -1.02 18.75
C ILE A 273 -11.56 -1.98 19.84
N GLN A 274 -12.80 -2.46 19.75
CA GLN A 274 -13.36 -3.43 20.69
C GLN A 274 -14.00 -4.59 19.94
N LYS A 275 -13.81 -5.82 20.46
CA LYS A 275 -14.49 -7.04 20.01
C LYS A 275 -14.98 -7.82 21.22
N GLN A 276 -15.97 -8.69 21.03
CA GLN A 276 -16.56 -9.46 22.10
C GLN A 276 -16.27 -10.95 21.98
N ILE A 277 -16.05 -11.58 23.12
CA ILE A 277 -15.90 -13.04 23.24
C ILE A 277 -16.90 -13.52 24.31
N LYS A 278 -17.70 -14.51 23.92
CA LYS A 278 -18.59 -15.21 24.85
C LYS A 278 -17.94 -16.50 25.32
N VAL A 279 -17.82 -16.65 26.62
CA VAL A 279 -17.28 -17.84 27.30
C VAL A 279 -18.43 -18.58 27.97
N PHE A 280 -18.51 -19.89 27.73
CA PHE A 280 -19.56 -20.76 28.23
C PHE A 280 -19.16 -21.46 29.53
N ALA A 281 -20.17 -21.96 30.27
CA ALA A 281 -19.94 -22.78 31.44
C ALA A 281 -19.17 -24.08 31.07
N ASN A 282 -18.29 -24.47 31.95
CA ASN A 282 -17.46 -25.66 31.75
C ASN A 282 -18.28 -26.94 31.86
N LYS A 283 -18.36 -27.68 30.77
CA LYS A 283 -18.93 -29.04 30.75
C LYS A 283 -17.88 -30.12 31.01
N ASN A 284 -16.59 -29.76 31.02
CA ASN A 284 -15.45 -30.68 31.13
C ASN A 284 -15.51 -31.85 30.16
N LEU A 285 -16.07 -31.68 28.96
CA LEU A 285 -16.35 -32.75 28.01
C LEU A 285 -15.94 -32.35 26.59
N LEU A 286 -15.12 -33.20 25.95
CA LEU A 286 -14.91 -33.25 24.53
C LEU A 286 -15.78 -34.35 23.92
N ASN A 287 -16.50 -34.06 22.86
CA ASN A 287 -17.41 -34.99 22.21
C ASN A 287 -17.11 -35.04 20.69
N PHE A 288 -16.60 -36.18 20.27
CA PHE A 288 -16.23 -36.44 18.87
C PHE A 288 -17.22 -37.42 18.27
N LYS A 289 -17.86 -37.08 17.17
CA LYS A 289 -18.84 -37.91 16.47
C LYS A 289 -18.32 -38.40 15.14
N ASN A 290 -18.72 -39.64 14.78
CA ASN A 290 -18.41 -40.23 13.47
C ASN A 290 -16.91 -40.31 13.15
N ILE A 291 -16.10 -40.61 14.16
CA ILE A 291 -14.65 -40.78 14.02
C ILE A 291 -14.37 -42.13 13.36
N LYS A 292 -13.60 -42.09 12.27
CA LYS A 292 -13.13 -43.32 11.60
C LYS A 292 -11.76 -43.68 12.15
N LEU A 293 -11.61 -44.97 12.57
CA LEU A 293 -10.33 -45.54 12.98
C LEU A 293 -10.02 -46.71 12.07
N GLY A 294 -8.95 -46.58 11.28
CA GLY A 294 -8.54 -47.57 10.28
C GLY A 294 -7.96 -48.84 10.91
N ILE A 295 -8.18 -49.98 10.26
CA ILE A 295 -7.49 -51.26 10.59
C ILE A 295 -5.99 -51.15 10.31
N SER A 296 -5.23 -52.20 10.64
CA SER A 296 -3.77 -52.25 10.47
C SER A 296 -3.28 -51.88 9.07
N THR A 297 -4.02 -52.23 8.01
CA THR A 297 -3.68 -51.87 6.62
C THR A 297 -4.08 -50.45 6.22
N ALA A 298 -5.01 -49.81 6.94
CA ALA A 298 -5.52 -48.47 6.68
C ALA A 298 -4.87 -47.39 7.56
N HIS A 299 -3.88 -47.73 8.40
CA HIS A 299 -3.25 -46.78 9.33
C HIS A 299 -2.45 -45.67 8.63
N SER A 300 -2.08 -45.87 7.36
CA SER A 300 -1.37 -44.85 6.57
C SER A 300 -2.29 -43.92 5.74
N SER A 301 -3.57 -44.29 5.56
CA SER A 301 -4.56 -43.58 4.76
C SER A 301 -5.69 -42.99 5.61
N ILE A 302 -6.40 -43.82 6.38
CA ILE A 302 -7.47 -43.39 7.28
C ILE A 302 -6.90 -42.88 8.61
N GLY A 303 -5.83 -43.50 9.09
CA GLY A 303 -5.26 -43.27 10.42
C GLY A 303 -5.87 -44.18 11.47
N SER A 304 -5.08 -44.47 12.51
CA SER A 304 -5.45 -45.38 13.61
C SER A 304 -5.14 -44.78 14.99
N PHE A 305 -4.50 -43.62 15.04
CA PHE A 305 -3.96 -42.98 16.26
C PHE A 305 -4.81 -41.78 16.62
N PHE A 306 -5.60 -41.88 17.68
CA PHE A 306 -6.52 -40.79 18.09
C PHE A 306 -5.90 -39.87 19.14
N SER A 307 -6.10 -38.56 18.94
CA SER A 307 -5.75 -37.52 19.90
C SER A 307 -6.93 -36.60 20.18
N SER A 308 -7.42 -36.58 21.39
CA SER A 308 -8.44 -35.64 21.83
C SER A 308 -7.89 -34.19 21.94
N GLN A 309 -6.59 -34.04 22.26
CA GLN A 309 -5.95 -32.76 22.35
C GLN A 309 -5.76 -32.08 20.99
N LEU A 310 -5.51 -32.86 19.93
CA LEU A 310 -5.39 -32.37 18.55
C LEU A 310 -6.73 -32.41 17.79
N GLY A 311 -7.76 -33.08 18.35
CA GLY A 311 -9.08 -33.15 17.76
C GLY A 311 -9.16 -34.03 16.50
N LYS A 312 -8.22 -34.96 16.31
CA LYS A 312 -8.16 -35.75 15.08
C LYS A 312 -7.58 -37.17 15.26
N VAL A 313 -7.79 -37.97 14.24
CA VAL A 313 -7.08 -39.23 14.03
C VAL A 313 -5.83 -38.92 13.19
N LEU A 314 -4.70 -39.42 13.61
CA LEU A 314 -3.42 -39.31 12.93
C LEU A 314 -3.16 -40.57 12.10
N THR A 315 -2.64 -40.37 10.90
CA THR A 315 -2.04 -41.45 10.10
C THR A 315 -0.64 -41.76 10.61
N LYS A 316 -0.08 -42.90 10.20
CA LYS A 316 1.30 -43.29 10.53
C LYS A 316 2.31 -42.19 10.21
N ASN A 317 2.14 -41.52 9.07
CA ASN A 317 3.08 -40.50 8.60
C ASN A 317 2.97 -39.16 9.35
N GLU A 318 1.85 -38.90 10.03
CA GLU A 318 1.62 -37.71 10.86
C GLU A 318 2.13 -37.89 12.29
N VAL A 319 2.39 -39.12 12.74
CA VAL A 319 2.93 -39.40 14.09
C VAL A 319 4.40 -38.97 14.15
N THR A 320 4.72 -38.05 15.07
CA THR A 320 6.06 -37.46 15.25
C THR A 320 6.42 -37.39 16.73
N ALA A 321 7.68 -37.08 17.06
CA ALA A 321 8.11 -36.84 18.42
C ALA A 321 7.40 -35.65 19.09
N SER A 322 6.94 -34.65 18.32
CA SER A 322 6.25 -33.46 18.84
C SER A 322 4.80 -33.71 19.21
N ASN A 323 4.18 -34.76 18.68
CA ASN A 323 2.76 -35.07 18.92
C ASN A 323 2.50 -36.44 19.56
N GLY A 324 3.50 -37.29 19.68
CA GLY A 324 3.31 -38.64 20.21
C GLY A 324 2.75 -38.65 21.64
N ALA A 325 3.19 -37.74 22.51
CA ALA A 325 2.66 -37.60 23.86
C ALA A 325 1.20 -37.08 23.91
N LYS A 326 0.65 -36.62 22.79
CA LYS A 326 -0.75 -36.16 22.67
C LYS A 326 -1.71 -37.22 22.14
N ILE A 327 -1.22 -38.42 21.80
CA ILE A 327 -2.03 -39.52 21.32
C ILE A 327 -2.65 -40.22 22.53
N ASP A 328 -3.98 -40.31 22.60
CA ASP A 328 -4.69 -40.90 23.71
C ASP A 328 -4.76 -42.43 23.58
N PHE A 329 -4.94 -42.97 22.37
CA PHE A 329 -4.98 -44.41 22.08
C PHE A 329 -4.81 -44.70 20.58
N ALA A 330 -4.56 -45.94 20.26
CA ALA A 330 -4.60 -46.44 18.88
C ALA A 330 -5.64 -47.56 18.73
N PHE A 331 -6.23 -47.69 17.53
CA PHE A 331 -7.06 -48.83 17.15
C PHE A 331 -6.26 -49.79 16.30
N PHE A 332 -6.20 -51.03 16.72
CA PHE A 332 -5.65 -52.13 15.96
C PHE A 332 -6.75 -53.12 15.56
N GLY A 333 -7.05 -53.24 14.27
CA GLY A 333 -7.89 -54.28 13.66
C GLY A 333 -7.03 -55.12 12.74
N LEU A 334 -7.05 -56.44 12.92
CA LEU A 334 -6.18 -57.36 12.21
C LEU A 334 -6.48 -57.42 10.70
N ASP A 335 -7.77 -57.53 10.36
CA ASP A 335 -8.21 -57.74 8.99
C ASP A 335 -9.57 -57.04 8.69
N ASN A 336 -9.98 -57.06 7.42
CA ASN A 336 -11.22 -56.46 6.95
C ASN A 336 -12.50 -57.22 7.35
N ARG A 337 -12.37 -58.41 8.00
CA ARG A 337 -13.47 -59.19 8.59
C ARG A 337 -13.64 -58.87 10.06
N PHE A 338 -12.70 -58.06 10.65
CA PHE A 338 -12.69 -57.66 12.05
C PHE A 338 -12.72 -58.84 13.02
N THR A 339 -11.95 -59.88 12.69
CA THR A 339 -11.86 -61.11 13.51
C THR A 339 -11.12 -60.89 14.82
N TYR A 340 -10.25 -59.85 14.88
CA TYR A 340 -9.48 -59.49 16.06
C TYR A 340 -9.33 -57.96 16.08
N ASN A 341 -9.87 -57.31 17.09
CA ASN A 341 -9.84 -55.84 17.27
C ASN A 341 -9.50 -55.47 18.71
N GLN A 342 -8.75 -54.38 18.87
CA GLN A 342 -8.47 -53.82 20.20
C GLN A 342 -8.17 -52.34 20.11
N ILE A 343 -8.53 -51.60 21.15
CA ILE A 343 -7.94 -50.28 21.44
C ILE A 343 -6.68 -50.53 22.27
N VAL A 344 -5.59 -49.90 21.90
CA VAL A 344 -4.24 -50.14 22.45
C VAL A 344 -3.68 -48.86 23.04
N SER A 345 -3.02 -48.98 24.17
CA SER A 345 -2.25 -47.88 24.76
C SER A 345 -1.12 -47.40 23.83
N PRO A 346 -0.87 -46.11 23.70
CA PRO A 346 0.17 -45.58 22.80
C PRO A 346 1.57 -46.20 23.05
N ASN A 347 1.94 -46.43 24.30
CA ASN A 347 3.21 -47.06 24.67
C ASN A 347 3.25 -48.57 24.47
N GLU A 348 2.16 -49.21 24.07
CA GLU A 348 2.05 -50.67 23.81
C GLU A 348 1.81 -51.01 22.33
N VAL A 349 1.73 -49.98 21.43
CA VAL A 349 1.39 -50.23 19.99
C VAL A 349 2.40 -51.12 19.28
N GLN A 350 3.67 -51.13 19.71
CA GLN A 350 4.71 -52.04 19.18
C GLN A 350 4.43 -53.53 19.43
N ASN A 351 3.51 -53.83 20.34
CA ASN A 351 3.04 -55.21 20.53
C ASN A 351 2.03 -55.65 19.45
N THR A 352 1.72 -54.78 18.51
CA THR A 352 0.89 -54.98 17.34
C THR A 352 1.73 -54.91 16.05
N ALA A 353 1.10 -54.72 14.90
CA ALA A 353 1.80 -54.48 13.64
C ALA A 353 2.25 -53.01 13.45
N PHE A 354 2.02 -52.12 14.43
CA PHE A 354 2.42 -50.72 14.34
C PHE A 354 3.86 -50.50 14.82
N LEU A 355 4.49 -49.45 14.30
CA LEU A 355 5.77 -48.98 14.82
C LEU A 355 5.59 -48.26 16.17
N PRO A 356 6.61 -48.25 17.04
CA PRO A 356 6.58 -47.49 18.27
C PRO A 356 6.24 -46.00 18.02
N ILE A 357 5.41 -45.41 18.89
CA ILE A 357 5.10 -43.99 18.89
C ILE A 357 6.18 -43.24 19.70
N PRO A 358 6.88 -42.29 19.10
CA PRO A 358 7.86 -41.49 19.84
C PRO A 358 7.20 -40.70 20.98
N ASN A 359 7.81 -40.70 22.16
CA ASN A 359 7.28 -40.02 23.36
C ASN A 359 5.87 -40.49 23.78
N ALA A 360 5.49 -41.76 23.48
CA ALA A 360 4.20 -42.31 23.81
C ALA A 360 3.89 -42.28 25.30
N ILE A 361 2.65 -41.91 25.64
CA ILE A 361 2.11 -41.99 27.00
C ILE A 361 1.39 -43.30 27.26
N SER A 362 1.17 -43.66 28.52
CA SER A 362 0.37 -44.82 28.93
C SER A 362 -1.11 -44.43 29.05
N THR A 363 -2.00 -45.26 28.50
CA THR A 363 -3.45 -45.12 28.67
C THR A 363 -4.01 -46.44 29.14
N LYS A 364 -4.75 -46.42 30.27
CA LYS A 364 -5.50 -47.58 30.74
C LYS A 364 -6.72 -47.82 29.87
N ILE A 365 -6.96 -49.10 29.50
CA ILE A 365 -8.01 -49.44 28.55
C ILE A 365 -8.78 -50.68 29.01
N ILE A 366 -10.13 -50.60 28.93
CA ILE A 366 -11.03 -51.74 29.08
C ILE A 366 -11.74 -51.95 27.77
N ASN A 367 -11.24 -52.90 26.95
CA ASN A 367 -11.82 -53.31 25.67
C ASN A 367 -13.10 -54.09 25.86
N SER A 368 -13.17 -54.93 26.91
CA SER A 368 -14.23 -55.94 27.16
C SER A 368 -14.81 -55.75 28.56
N GLN A 369 -15.71 -54.75 28.71
CA GLN A 369 -16.43 -54.50 29.98
C GLN A 369 -17.22 -55.72 30.45
N GLU A 370 -17.82 -56.48 29.52
CA GLU A 370 -18.62 -57.67 29.79
C GLU A 370 -17.85 -58.74 30.56
N LEU A 371 -16.54 -58.74 30.51
CA LEU A 371 -15.68 -59.69 31.24
C LEU A 371 -15.23 -59.21 32.62
N VAL A 372 -15.43 -57.90 32.93
CA VAL A 372 -14.96 -57.32 34.18
C VAL A 372 -16.03 -56.51 34.94
N GLY A 373 -17.25 -56.47 34.39
CA GLY A 373 -18.38 -55.72 34.90
C GLY A 373 -18.67 -54.44 34.05
N VAL A 374 -19.87 -54.40 33.47
CA VAL A 374 -20.30 -53.30 32.64
C VAL A 374 -20.61 -52.07 33.51
N GLN A 375 -19.81 -51.01 33.31
CA GLN A 375 -19.95 -49.73 34.02
C GLN A 375 -20.70 -48.69 33.19
N LEU A 376 -20.62 -48.76 31.85
CA LEU A 376 -21.24 -47.83 30.93
C LEU A 376 -21.84 -48.56 29.74
N ASN A 377 -23.15 -48.42 29.54
CA ASN A 377 -23.79 -48.96 28.33
C ASN A 377 -24.01 -47.91 27.26
N SER A 378 -24.49 -48.30 26.08
CA SER A 378 -24.66 -47.41 24.93
C SER A 378 -25.63 -46.25 25.18
N SER A 379 -26.79 -46.50 25.86
CA SER A 379 -27.76 -45.46 26.13
C SER A 379 -27.24 -44.44 27.16
N SER A 380 -26.53 -44.92 28.19
CA SER A 380 -25.88 -44.06 29.17
C SER A 380 -24.75 -43.22 28.54
N PHE A 381 -23.97 -43.80 27.61
CA PHE A 381 -22.98 -43.07 26.86
C PHE A 381 -23.62 -41.92 26.07
N ASP A 382 -24.73 -42.16 25.36
CA ASP A 382 -25.40 -41.13 24.56
C ASP A 382 -25.90 -39.98 25.42
N ALA A 383 -26.37 -40.24 26.63
CA ALA A 383 -26.90 -39.27 27.58
C ALA A 383 -25.83 -38.39 28.28
N ILE A 384 -24.55 -38.70 28.13
CA ILE A 384 -23.47 -37.91 28.75
C ILE A 384 -23.38 -36.52 28.09
N GLU A 385 -23.65 -35.48 28.82
CA GLU A 385 -23.49 -34.07 28.42
C GLU A 385 -22.40 -33.35 29.21
N HIS A 386 -21.91 -33.93 30.31
CA HIS A 386 -20.86 -33.39 31.17
C HIS A 386 -19.80 -34.45 31.48
N GLY A 387 -18.52 -34.04 31.44
CA GLY A 387 -17.40 -34.94 31.74
C GLY A 387 -17.43 -35.54 33.16
N ASN A 388 -18.08 -34.87 34.09
CA ASN A 388 -18.25 -35.36 35.47
C ASN A 388 -18.97 -36.73 35.54
N ALA A 389 -19.75 -37.10 34.52
CA ALA A 389 -20.35 -38.42 34.42
C ALA A 389 -19.31 -39.56 34.37
N PHE A 390 -18.08 -39.26 33.95
CA PHE A 390 -16.99 -40.25 33.95
C PHE A 390 -16.31 -40.41 35.33
N ASN A 391 -16.52 -39.54 36.31
CA ASN A 391 -15.85 -39.60 37.62
C ASN A 391 -16.11 -40.92 38.35
N SER A 392 -17.33 -41.45 38.24
CA SER A 392 -17.75 -42.71 38.86
C SER A 392 -17.16 -43.95 38.21
N LEU A 393 -16.58 -43.86 37.00
CA LEU A 393 -16.01 -45.02 36.33
C LEU A 393 -14.70 -45.45 37.00
N ASN A 394 -14.57 -46.75 37.26
CA ASN A 394 -13.37 -47.36 37.80
C ASN A 394 -12.60 -48.07 36.69
N ILE A 395 -11.62 -47.36 36.07
CA ILE A 395 -10.86 -47.88 34.94
C ILE A 395 -9.56 -48.53 35.44
N VAL A 396 -9.67 -49.81 35.81
CA VAL A 396 -8.55 -50.66 36.24
C VAL A 396 -8.26 -51.69 35.17
N GLU A 397 -7.03 -51.70 34.67
CA GLU A 397 -6.59 -52.70 33.69
C GLU A 397 -6.49 -54.08 34.28
N SER A 398 -6.92 -55.05 33.51
CA SER A 398 -6.72 -56.46 33.79
C SER A 398 -6.61 -57.25 32.45
N ASN A 399 -6.05 -58.44 32.50
CA ASN A 399 -5.96 -59.29 31.32
C ASN A 399 -7.33 -59.55 30.68
N ARG A 400 -8.36 -59.76 31.52
CA ARG A 400 -9.74 -59.92 31.06
C ARG A 400 -10.32 -58.66 30.44
N GLY A 401 -10.08 -57.50 31.04
CA GLY A 401 -10.53 -56.19 30.50
C GLY A 401 -9.84 -55.81 29.17
N LYS A 402 -8.58 -56.22 28.98
CA LYS A 402 -7.83 -56.01 27.74
C LYS A 402 -8.18 -56.99 26.61
N THR A 403 -9.03 -58.01 26.85
CA THR A 403 -9.38 -59.01 25.84
C THR A 403 -9.84 -58.34 24.55
N PRO A 404 -9.27 -58.71 23.39
CA PRO A 404 -9.72 -58.23 22.09
C PRO A 404 -11.17 -58.62 21.80
N PHE A 405 -11.81 -57.87 20.92
CA PHE A 405 -13.22 -58.07 20.56
C PHE A 405 -13.39 -58.33 19.05
N THR A 406 -14.55 -58.83 18.68
CA THR A 406 -14.93 -59.11 17.28
C THR A 406 -16.07 -58.16 16.84
N ARG A 407 -16.43 -58.26 15.55
CA ARG A 407 -17.51 -57.41 14.97
C ARG A 407 -18.92 -57.76 15.46
N GLN A 408 -19.10 -58.83 16.24
CA GLN A 408 -20.43 -59.28 16.67
C GLN A 408 -21.04 -58.42 17.79
N ASP A 409 -20.22 -57.62 18.47
CA ASP A 409 -20.64 -56.88 19.67
C ASP A 409 -20.84 -55.37 19.33
N THR A 410 -21.95 -55.03 18.67
CA THR A 410 -22.27 -53.61 18.34
C THR A 410 -23.68 -53.22 18.84
N PRO A 411 -23.87 -52.03 19.39
CA PRO A 411 -22.86 -51.00 19.73
C PRO A 411 -22.03 -51.43 20.95
N ARG A 412 -20.69 -51.32 20.83
CA ARG A 412 -19.75 -51.65 21.89
C ARG A 412 -19.22 -50.37 22.58
N ILE A 413 -19.11 -50.41 23.90
CA ILE A 413 -18.51 -49.32 24.70
C ILE A 413 -17.15 -49.79 25.25
N ILE A 414 -16.11 -49.03 24.96
CA ILE A 414 -14.75 -49.21 25.49
C ILE A 414 -14.43 -48.08 26.39
N LEU A 415 -13.84 -48.34 27.55
CA LEU A 415 -13.45 -47.31 28.52
C LEU A 415 -11.94 -47.08 28.48
N PHE A 416 -11.53 -45.83 28.67
CA PHE A 416 -10.11 -45.52 28.77
C PHE A 416 -9.83 -44.40 29.79
N GLN A 417 -8.61 -44.40 30.34
CA GLN A 417 -8.09 -43.32 31.17
C GLN A 417 -6.67 -42.98 30.70
N THR A 418 -6.46 -41.76 30.27
CA THR A 418 -5.17 -41.24 29.84
C THR A 418 -4.18 -41.13 31.02
N GLN A 419 -2.91 -40.98 30.75
CA GLN A 419 -1.87 -40.87 31.78
C GLN A 419 -2.06 -39.65 32.68
N ASP A 420 -2.60 -38.54 32.15
CA ASP A 420 -2.93 -37.31 32.90
C ASP A 420 -4.23 -37.45 33.73
N GLY A 421 -4.88 -38.61 33.73
CA GLY A 421 -6.03 -38.92 34.57
C GLY A 421 -7.39 -38.68 33.90
N ARG A 422 -7.46 -38.11 32.71
CA ARG A 422 -8.72 -37.87 31.99
C ARG A 422 -9.40 -39.21 31.63
N LYS A 423 -10.63 -39.38 32.01
CA LYS A 423 -11.44 -40.55 31.68
C LYS A 423 -12.30 -40.31 30.44
N GLY A 424 -12.51 -41.34 29.66
CA GLY A 424 -13.33 -41.29 28.46
C GLY A 424 -13.89 -42.64 28.05
N ALA A 425 -14.78 -42.62 27.05
CA ALA A 425 -15.33 -43.81 26.46
C ALA A 425 -15.44 -43.67 24.94
N ILE A 426 -15.34 -44.82 24.27
CA ILE A 426 -15.49 -44.99 22.83
C ILE A 426 -16.70 -45.84 22.58
N LYS A 427 -17.67 -45.34 21.80
CA LYS A 427 -18.81 -46.10 21.31
C LYS A 427 -18.52 -46.54 19.86
N ILE A 428 -18.27 -47.81 19.63
CA ILE A 428 -18.19 -48.38 18.29
C ILE A 428 -19.61 -48.54 17.76
N LYS A 429 -19.94 -47.83 16.70
CA LYS A 429 -21.25 -47.84 16.06
C LYS A 429 -21.35 -48.87 14.93
N GLN A 430 -20.25 -49.02 14.17
CA GLN A 430 -20.25 -49.81 12.97
C GLN A 430 -18.84 -50.29 12.62
N PHE A 431 -18.76 -51.50 12.07
CA PHE A 431 -17.59 -52.07 11.39
C PHE A 431 -17.79 -51.95 9.87
N VAL A 432 -16.95 -51.18 9.20
CA VAL A 432 -17.09 -50.88 7.76
C VAL A 432 -16.00 -51.62 6.99
N SER A 433 -16.42 -52.66 6.26
CA SER A 433 -15.52 -53.49 5.45
C SER A 433 -15.32 -52.87 4.05
N GLN A 434 -14.11 -52.39 3.77
CA GLN A 434 -13.70 -51.76 2.49
C GLN A 434 -12.32 -52.27 2.06
N GLY A 435 -12.10 -53.58 2.14
CA GLY A 435 -10.81 -54.17 1.82
C GLY A 435 -9.69 -53.64 2.74
N LYS A 436 -8.62 -53.14 2.14
CA LYS A 436 -7.48 -52.54 2.91
C LYS A 436 -7.85 -51.24 3.64
N GLU A 437 -8.88 -50.53 3.19
CA GLU A 437 -9.37 -49.27 3.75
C GLU A 437 -10.54 -49.49 4.74
N SER A 438 -10.61 -50.66 5.37
CA SER A 438 -11.62 -50.94 6.39
C SER A 438 -11.38 -50.18 7.67
N TYR A 439 -12.46 -49.81 8.37
CA TYR A 439 -12.40 -48.99 9.59
C TYR A 439 -13.57 -49.28 10.54
N ILE A 440 -13.42 -48.88 11.79
CA ILE A 440 -14.55 -48.76 12.71
C ILE A 440 -15.06 -47.33 12.72
N LEU A 441 -16.38 -47.14 12.76
CA LEU A 441 -17.02 -45.85 12.93
C LEU A 441 -17.39 -45.69 14.40
N THR A 442 -16.91 -44.63 15.04
CA THR A 442 -17.02 -44.43 16.48
C THR A 442 -17.53 -43.04 16.85
N ASP A 443 -18.16 -42.95 18.03
CA ASP A 443 -18.26 -41.69 18.77
C ASP A 443 -17.38 -41.78 20.02
N ILE A 444 -16.68 -40.70 20.36
CA ILE A 444 -15.72 -40.66 21.46
C ILE A 444 -16.07 -39.48 22.37
N LYS A 445 -16.20 -39.76 23.66
CA LYS A 445 -16.38 -38.73 24.69
C LYS A 445 -15.26 -38.83 25.72
N VAL A 446 -14.62 -37.71 26.07
CA VAL A 446 -13.51 -37.69 27.03
C VAL A 446 -13.53 -36.39 27.83
N GLN A 447 -13.10 -36.46 29.09
CA GLN A 447 -12.91 -35.28 29.93
C GLN A 447 -11.86 -34.36 29.32
N LYS A 448 -12.05 -33.02 29.46
CA LYS A 448 -11.00 -32.02 29.16
C LYS A 448 -9.91 -32.03 30.22
N LYS A 449 -10.28 -32.21 31.47
CA LYS A 449 -9.40 -32.29 32.63
C LYS A 449 -9.82 -33.44 33.52
N PRO A 450 -8.90 -34.02 34.29
CA PRO A 450 -9.18 -35.08 35.27
C PRO A 450 -10.28 -34.75 36.26
#